data_b21c0a4ac65702c532713405b7bcae2f
#
_entry.id   b21c0a4ac65702c532713405b7bcae2f
#
_cell.length_a   1.000
_cell.length_b   1.000
_cell.length_c   1.000
_cell.angle_alpha   90.00
_cell.angle_beta   90.00
_cell.angle_gamma   90.00
#
_symmetry.space_group_name_H-M   'P 1'
#
loop_
_entity.id
_entity.type
_entity.pdbx_description
1 polymer ?
#
loop_
_entity_poly.entity_id
_entity_poly.type
_entity_poly.pdbx_seq_one_letter_code
_entity_poly.pdbx_strand_id
1 'polypeptide(L)'
;LYKYPEISFTADINDIYSKCDVISLHLPHTKQTDKLINNIVINTKLKKQPIIINTARGKLIDPIAIISGIKNKLIKGYLCDVLETEPILENEILLGIDNIIITPHVGSRTFENVQNQGLKAIENLIAALT
;
A
#
# COMPACT_ATOMS: atom_id res chain seq x y z
N LEU A 1 11.53 -13.06 15.72
CA LEU A 1 10.40 -12.34 16.36
C LEU A 1 10.82 -11.57 17.62
N TYR A 2 11.81 -12.08 18.39
CA TYR A 2 12.26 -11.46 19.65
C TYR A 2 13.27 -10.29 19.47
N LYS A 3 13.67 -9.98 18.23
CA LYS A 3 14.67 -8.93 17.98
C LYS A 3 14.11 -7.51 18.19
N TYR A 4 12.79 -7.35 18.14
CA TYR A 4 12.08 -6.07 18.24
C TYR A 4 10.89 -6.24 19.18
N PRO A 5 11.09 -6.14 20.50
CA PRO A 5 10.02 -6.37 21.50
C PRO A 5 8.87 -5.36 21.44
N GLU A 6 9.11 -4.19 20.82
CA GLU A 6 8.11 -3.14 20.58
C GLU A 6 7.13 -3.48 19.46
N ILE A 7 7.39 -4.52 18.65
CA ILE A 7 6.51 -4.92 17.56
C ILE A 7 5.46 -5.90 18.06
N SER A 8 4.20 -5.56 17.85
CA SER A 8 3.05 -6.43 18.11
C SER A 8 2.58 -7.13 16.82
N PHE A 9 2.16 -8.38 16.97
CA PHE A 9 1.62 -9.19 15.87
C PHE A 9 0.16 -9.54 16.14
N THR A 10 -0.65 -9.53 15.08
CA THR A 10 -2.04 -10.01 15.13
C THR A 10 -2.36 -10.80 13.87
N ALA A 11 -3.21 -11.82 14.00
CA ALA A 11 -3.80 -12.54 12.88
C ALA A 11 -5.15 -11.95 12.45
N ASP A 12 -5.72 -11.06 13.26
CA ASP A 12 -6.99 -10.40 12.95
C ASP A 12 -6.75 -9.04 12.31
N ILE A 13 -7.09 -8.91 11.05
CA ILE A 13 -6.98 -7.65 10.29
C ILE A 13 -7.84 -6.53 10.90
N ASN A 14 -8.91 -6.86 11.63
CA ASN A 14 -9.75 -5.85 12.29
C ASN A 14 -9.00 -5.13 13.41
N ASP A 15 -8.00 -5.75 14.01
CA ASP A 15 -7.11 -5.06 14.96
C ASP A 15 -6.35 -3.92 14.29
N ILE A 16 -5.81 -4.17 13.08
CA ILE A 16 -5.12 -3.16 12.28
C ILE A 16 -6.09 -2.02 11.93
N TYR A 17 -7.27 -2.36 11.40
CA TYR A 17 -8.27 -1.36 11.00
C TYR A 17 -8.76 -0.48 12.15
N SER A 18 -8.89 -1.04 13.35
CA SER A 18 -9.45 -0.32 14.49
C SER A 18 -8.42 0.44 15.32
N LYS A 19 -7.14 0.04 15.30
CA LYS A 19 -6.13 0.54 16.24
C LYS A 19 -5.04 1.39 15.61
N CYS A 20 -4.81 1.29 14.28
CA CYS A 20 -3.68 1.93 13.63
C CYS A 20 -4.00 3.32 13.10
N ASP A 21 -3.08 4.27 13.29
CA ASP A 21 -3.12 5.61 12.70
C ASP A 21 -2.52 5.68 11.30
N VAL A 22 -1.68 4.69 10.96
CA VAL A 22 -1.11 4.48 9.62
C VAL A 22 -1.26 3.02 9.25
N ILE A 23 -1.74 2.73 8.05
CA ILE A 23 -1.89 1.39 7.51
C ILE A 23 -1.10 1.29 6.21
N SER A 24 -0.05 0.47 6.19
CA SER A 24 0.78 0.23 5.01
C SER A 24 0.53 -1.16 4.43
N LEU A 25 0.23 -1.22 3.13
CA LEU A 25 -0.10 -2.45 2.42
C LEU A 25 1.16 -3.07 1.80
N HIS A 26 1.42 -4.35 2.12
CA HIS A 26 2.55 -5.14 1.62
C HIS A 26 2.11 -6.53 1.17
N LEU A 27 0.96 -6.61 0.52
CA LEU A 27 0.30 -7.86 0.12
C LEU A 27 0.33 -8.02 -1.40
N PRO A 28 0.42 -9.25 -1.93
CA PRO A 28 0.15 -9.49 -3.33
C PRO A 28 -1.34 -9.31 -3.63
N HIS A 29 -1.65 -8.91 -4.87
CA HIS A 29 -3.03 -8.93 -5.35
C HIS A 29 -3.45 -10.38 -5.65
N THR A 30 -4.56 -10.80 -5.06
CA THR A 30 -5.23 -12.09 -5.26
C THR A 30 -6.74 -11.89 -5.24
N LYS A 31 -7.53 -12.91 -5.52
CA LYS A 31 -9.00 -12.83 -5.37
C LYS A 31 -9.44 -12.44 -3.96
N GLN A 32 -8.68 -12.86 -2.92
CA GLN A 32 -9.00 -12.56 -1.52
C GLN A 32 -8.58 -11.14 -1.10
N THR A 33 -7.60 -10.56 -1.78
CA THR A 33 -7.08 -9.23 -1.47
C THR A 33 -7.54 -8.15 -2.46
N ASP A 34 -8.33 -8.53 -3.46
CA ASP A 34 -8.92 -7.57 -4.40
C ASP A 34 -9.82 -6.60 -3.65
N LYS A 35 -9.56 -5.29 -3.86
CA LYS A 35 -10.26 -4.21 -3.15
C LYS A 35 -10.36 -4.45 -1.64
N LEU A 36 -9.26 -4.89 -1.04
CA LEU A 36 -9.15 -5.13 0.41
C LEU A 36 -9.56 -3.89 1.20
N ILE A 37 -9.14 -2.71 0.75
CA ILE A 37 -9.58 -1.41 1.27
C ILE A 37 -10.71 -0.90 0.38
N ASN A 38 -11.92 -1.13 0.82
CA ASN A 38 -13.15 -0.78 0.11
C ASN A 38 -14.08 0.08 0.97
N ASN A 39 -15.22 0.43 0.42
CA ASN A 39 -16.21 1.29 1.07
C ASN A 39 -16.71 0.71 2.41
N ILE A 40 -16.89 -0.60 2.53
CA ILE A 40 -17.31 -1.25 3.79
C ILE A 40 -16.22 -1.06 4.84
N VAL A 41 -14.96 -1.36 4.51
CA VAL A 41 -13.84 -1.23 5.44
C VAL A 41 -13.70 0.21 5.93
N ILE A 42 -13.71 1.19 5.01
CA ILE A 42 -13.55 2.60 5.34
C ILE A 42 -14.67 3.09 6.25
N ASN A 43 -15.91 2.75 5.97
CA ASN A 43 -17.06 3.27 6.72
C ASN A 43 -17.30 2.55 8.05
N THR A 44 -16.93 1.26 8.17
CA THR A 44 -17.33 0.45 9.32
C THR A 44 -16.18 -0.03 10.20
N LYS A 45 -14.99 -0.20 9.63
CA LYS A 45 -13.85 -0.83 10.31
C LYS A 45 -12.80 0.16 10.80
N LEU A 46 -12.50 1.21 10.01
CA LEU A 46 -11.51 2.21 10.39
C LEU A 46 -12.04 3.09 11.53
N LYS A 47 -11.27 3.17 12.65
CA LYS A 47 -11.69 3.92 13.85
C LYS A 47 -10.81 5.13 14.16
N LYS A 48 -9.60 5.18 13.56
CA LYS A 48 -8.58 6.20 13.87
C LYS A 48 -8.40 7.24 12.76
N GLN A 49 -9.22 7.21 11.72
CA GLN A 49 -9.00 8.04 10.52
C GLN A 49 -7.56 7.90 10.01
N PRO A 50 -7.11 6.69 9.63
CA PRO A 50 -5.71 6.47 9.33
C PRO A 50 -5.27 7.16 8.04
N ILE A 51 -3.94 7.28 7.89
CA ILE A 51 -3.30 7.43 6.58
C ILE A 51 -3.12 6.02 6.01
N ILE A 52 -3.52 5.82 4.75
CA ILE A 52 -3.33 4.56 4.04
C ILE A 52 -2.18 4.70 3.07
N ILE A 53 -1.22 3.76 3.11
CA ILE A 53 -0.06 3.72 2.23
C ILE A 53 -0.12 2.46 1.39
N ASN A 54 -0.04 2.59 0.07
CA ASN A 54 -0.04 1.46 -0.85
C ASN A 54 1.19 1.50 -1.77
N THR A 55 2.18 0.70 -1.45
CA THR A 55 3.36 0.45 -2.29
C THR A 55 3.37 -0.98 -2.82
N ALA A 56 2.25 -1.68 -2.74
CA ALA A 56 2.14 -3.08 -3.12
C ALA A 56 1.51 -3.25 -4.51
N ARG A 57 0.17 -3.13 -4.63
CA ARG A 57 -0.55 -3.23 -5.91
C ARG A 57 -1.79 -2.34 -5.91
N GLY A 58 -2.06 -1.63 -7.01
CA GLY A 58 -3.20 -0.71 -7.12
C GLY A 58 -4.55 -1.37 -6.82
N LYS A 59 -4.77 -2.58 -7.31
CA LYS A 59 -6.02 -3.34 -7.12
C LYS A 59 -6.33 -3.75 -5.68
N LEU A 60 -5.45 -3.50 -4.73
CA LEU A 60 -5.74 -3.73 -3.30
C LEU A 60 -6.72 -2.71 -2.73
N ILE A 61 -6.94 -1.59 -3.41
CA ILE A 61 -7.85 -0.54 -2.96
C ILE A 61 -8.98 -0.30 -3.97
N ASP A 62 -10.10 0.17 -3.48
CA ASP A 62 -11.15 0.76 -4.30
C ASP A 62 -10.92 2.28 -4.35
N PRO A 63 -10.54 2.88 -5.50
CA PRO A 63 -10.22 4.29 -5.58
C PRO A 63 -11.43 5.19 -5.27
N ILE A 64 -12.65 4.76 -5.60
CA ILE A 64 -13.87 5.50 -5.28
C ILE A 64 -14.08 5.54 -3.76
N ALA A 65 -13.82 4.42 -3.08
CA ALA A 65 -13.90 4.37 -1.62
C ALA A 65 -12.86 5.27 -0.94
N ILE A 66 -11.64 5.35 -1.47
CA ILE A 66 -10.60 6.27 -0.99
C ILE A 66 -11.06 7.73 -1.10
N ILE A 67 -11.54 8.14 -2.29
CA ILE A 67 -12.04 9.50 -2.52
C ILE A 67 -13.17 9.85 -1.55
N SER A 68 -14.14 8.96 -1.42
CA SER A 68 -15.26 9.12 -0.49
C SER A 68 -14.78 9.19 0.97
N GLY A 69 -13.84 8.34 1.35
CA GLY A 69 -13.26 8.29 2.69
C GLY A 69 -12.55 9.58 3.08
N ILE A 70 -11.79 10.19 2.17
CA ILE A 70 -11.14 11.50 2.38
C ILE A 70 -12.20 12.60 2.51
N LYS A 71 -13.15 12.65 1.58
CA LYS A 71 -14.22 13.66 1.54
C LYS A 71 -15.05 13.66 2.82
N ASN A 72 -15.33 12.48 3.35
CA ASN A 72 -16.11 12.28 4.58
C ASN A 72 -15.24 12.28 5.85
N LYS A 73 -13.94 12.59 5.74
CA LYS A 73 -12.98 12.61 6.86
C LYS A 73 -12.88 11.29 7.63
N LEU A 74 -13.08 10.17 6.94
CA LEU A 74 -12.93 8.83 7.51
C LEU A 74 -11.49 8.32 7.42
N ILE A 75 -10.71 8.85 6.49
CA ILE A 75 -9.25 8.69 6.37
C ILE A 75 -8.61 10.06 6.21
N LYS A 76 -7.40 10.22 6.75
CA LYS A 76 -6.63 11.48 6.70
C LYS A 76 -5.94 11.68 5.37
N GLY A 77 -5.56 10.61 4.69
CA GLY A 77 -4.86 10.68 3.42
C GLY A 77 -4.60 9.30 2.83
N TYR A 78 -4.23 9.31 1.55
CA TYR A 78 -3.82 8.14 0.80
C TYR A 78 -2.52 8.43 0.03
N LEU A 79 -1.51 7.61 0.26
CA LEU A 79 -0.22 7.70 -0.41
C LEU A 79 0.00 6.42 -1.20
N CYS A 80 0.26 6.52 -2.50
CA CYS A 80 0.50 5.34 -3.31
C CYS A 80 1.65 5.51 -4.31
N ASP A 81 2.37 4.42 -4.51
CA ASP A 81 3.39 4.29 -5.56
C ASP A 81 2.87 3.40 -6.70
N VAL A 82 1.64 2.89 -6.58
CA VAL A 82 1.02 1.94 -7.51
C VAL A 82 -0.42 2.31 -7.79
N LEU A 83 -0.85 2.13 -9.04
CA LEU A 83 -2.22 2.34 -9.49
C LEU A 83 -2.80 1.07 -10.10
N GLU A 84 -4.12 1.04 -10.30
CA GLU A 84 -4.78 -0.07 -10.99
C GLU A 84 -4.38 -0.15 -12.45
N THR A 85 -4.19 1.01 -13.09
CA THR A 85 -3.68 1.16 -14.46
C THR A 85 -2.37 1.92 -14.46
N GLU A 86 -1.34 1.33 -15.02
CA GLU A 86 -0.01 1.91 -15.17
C GLU A 86 0.48 1.74 -16.63
N PRO A 87 1.10 2.76 -17.23
CA PRO A 87 1.38 4.12 -16.71
C PRO A 87 0.12 4.90 -16.36
N ILE A 88 0.27 5.91 -15.47
CA ILE A 88 -0.82 6.79 -15.05
C ILE A 88 -1.49 7.45 -16.26
N LEU A 89 -2.83 7.41 -16.31
CA LEU A 89 -3.61 8.04 -17.36
C LEU A 89 -4.03 9.45 -16.93
N GLU A 90 -4.24 10.33 -17.91
CA GLU A 90 -4.70 11.71 -17.66
C GLU A 90 -6.04 11.79 -16.93
N ASN A 91 -6.89 10.78 -17.13
CA ASN A 91 -8.20 10.67 -16.50
C ASN A 91 -8.18 9.83 -15.20
N GLU A 92 -7.01 9.60 -14.59
CA GLU A 92 -6.92 8.91 -13.30
C GLU A 92 -7.69 9.70 -12.22
N ILE A 93 -8.69 9.06 -11.62
CA ILE A 93 -9.65 9.74 -10.72
C ILE A 93 -9.05 10.18 -9.39
N LEU A 94 -7.88 9.67 -9.02
CA LEU A 94 -7.17 10.05 -7.81
C LEU A 94 -6.32 11.32 -7.99
N LEU A 95 -6.12 11.79 -9.23
CA LEU A 95 -5.33 12.98 -9.51
C LEU A 95 -6.01 14.26 -9.01
N GLY A 96 -5.22 15.17 -8.47
CA GLY A 96 -5.69 16.50 -8.06
C GLY A 96 -6.60 16.51 -6.83
N ILE A 97 -6.70 15.40 -6.10
CA ILE A 97 -7.47 15.33 -4.86
C ILE A 97 -6.55 15.66 -3.68
N ASP A 98 -6.98 16.58 -2.83
CA ASP A 98 -6.27 16.94 -1.60
C ASP A 98 -6.09 15.71 -0.71
N ASN A 99 -4.92 15.61 -0.06
CA ASN A 99 -4.52 14.49 0.78
C ASN A 99 -4.31 13.15 0.04
N ILE A 100 -4.20 13.17 -1.30
CA ILE A 100 -3.71 12.04 -2.09
C ILE A 100 -2.35 12.38 -2.68
N ILE A 101 -1.37 11.52 -2.47
CA ILE A 101 -0.03 11.61 -3.06
C ILE A 101 0.21 10.35 -3.89
N ILE A 102 0.57 10.56 -5.15
CA ILE A 102 0.86 9.49 -6.10
C ILE A 102 2.29 9.64 -6.59
N THR A 103 3.07 8.56 -6.56
CA THR A 103 4.36 8.46 -7.21
C THR A 103 4.30 7.42 -8.34
N PRO A 104 5.12 7.56 -9.41
CA PRO A 104 4.93 6.78 -10.64
C PRO A 104 5.65 5.41 -10.58
N HIS A 105 5.35 4.60 -9.56
CA HIS A 105 5.90 3.25 -9.33
C HIS A 105 7.43 3.23 -9.34
N VAL A 106 8.03 4.09 -8.52
CA VAL A 106 9.49 4.30 -8.45
C VAL A 106 10.13 3.78 -7.17
N GLY A 107 9.37 3.22 -6.24
CA GLY A 107 9.86 2.79 -4.94
C GLY A 107 11.01 1.78 -4.98
N SER A 108 11.08 0.95 -6.02
CA SER A 108 12.20 0.02 -6.26
C SER A 108 13.27 0.57 -7.21
N ARG A 109 13.07 1.75 -7.80
CA ARG A 109 13.91 2.31 -8.88
C ARG A 109 14.85 3.41 -8.40
N THR A 110 15.16 3.48 -7.10
CA THR A 110 16.22 4.36 -6.63
C THR A 110 17.57 3.86 -7.13
N PHE A 111 18.51 4.78 -7.30
CA PHE A 111 19.85 4.46 -7.81
C PHE A 111 20.52 3.35 -7.00
N GLU A 112 20.44 3.43 -5.67
CA GLU A 112 21.00 2.43 -4.75
C GLU A 112 20.30 1.08 -4.86
N ASN A 113 18.97 1.07 -4.97
CA ASN A 113 18.19 -0.17 -5.04
C ASN A 113 18.43 -0.93 -6.35
N VAL A 114 18.53 -0.24 -7.48
CA VAL A 114 18.79 -0.88 -8.78
C VAL A 114 20.14 -1.60 -8.75
N GLN A 115 21.18 -0.97 -8.22
CA GLN A 115 22.50 -1.59 -8.07
C GLN A 115 22.45 -2.81 -7.14
N ASN A 116 21.85 -2.66 -5.96
CA ASN A 116 21.76 -3.74 -4.97
C ASN A 116 20.96 -4.94 -5.47
N GLN A 117 19.87 -4.71 -6.18
CA GLN A 117 19.06 -5.78 -6.78
C GLN A 117 19.84 -6.53 -7.86
N GLY A 118 20.59 -5.83 -8.72
CA GLY A 118 21.44 -6.43 -9.73
C GLY A 118 22.54 -7.31 -9.13
N LEU A 119 23.28 -6.78 -8.16
CA LEU A 119 24.32 -7.53 -7.44
C LEU A 119 23.74 -8.77 -6.75
N LYS A 120 22.61 -8.61 -6.07
CA LYS A 120 21.97 -9.73 -5.35
C LYS A 120 21.47 -10.82 -6.28
N ALA A 121 20.97 -10.46 -7.46
CA ALA A 121 20.56 -11.43 -8.47
C ALA A 121 21.76 -12.27 -8.97
N ILE A 122 22.91 -11.62 -9.21
CA ILE A 122 24.14 -12.30 -9.62
C ILE A 122 24.66 -13.23 -8.51
N GLU A 123 24.72 -12.75 -7.26
CA GLU A 123 25.13 -13.56 -6.10
C GLU A 123 24.25 -14.82 -5.95
N ASN A 124 22.93 -14.66 -6.04
CA ASN A 124 21.99 -15.79 -5.95
C ASN A 124 22.17 -16.78 -7.11
N LEU A 125 22.44 -16.29 -8.31
CA LEU A 125 22.71 -17.15 -9.47
C LEU A 125 24.00 -17.95 -9.27
N ILE A 126 25.07 -17.31 -8.84
CA ILE A 126 26.36 -17.99 -8.55
C ILE A 126 26.13 -19.07 -7.48
N ALA A 127 25.46 -18.74 -6.38
CA ALA A 127 25.19 -19.68 -5.30
C ALA A 127 24.31 -20.87 -5.72
N ALA A 128 23.48 -20.72 -6.74
CA ALA A 128 22.64 -21.80 -7.28
C ALA A 128 23.39 -22.71 -8.27
N LEU A 129 24.53 -22.27 -8.80
CA LEU A 129 25.35 -23.01 -9.77
C LEU A 129 26.56 -23.70 -9.13
N THR A 130 26.87 -23.38 -7.89
CA THR A 130 27.96 -23.98 -7.08
C THR A 130 27.40 -24.92 -6.04
#